data_792368bfe8dcbc8e2ab4c8be574847e6
#
_entry.id   792368bfe8dcbc8e2ab4c8be574847e6
#
_cell.length_a   1.000
_cell.length_b   1.000
_cell.length_c   1.000
_cell.angle_alpha   90.00
_cell.angle_beta   90.00
_cell.angle_gamma   90.00
#
_symmetry.space_group_name_H-M   'P 1'
#
loop_
_entity.id
_entity.type
_entity.pdbx_description
1 polymer ?
#
loop_
_entity_poly.entity_id
_entity_poly.type
_entity_poly.pdbx_seq_one_letter_code
_entity_poly.pdbx_strand_id
1 'polypeptide(L)'
;MCASRYRAAQAALALPERFYSLLMTSPQVLDPTRPISDRPIDRLVAEFLAAEFDADPPGATVLGVPGYDERLPELSDPAVNARHVIDEKRLRAFEALPDDELTGQERIDRDLVISELRGRAMMRNWAAHRRDPAAYVAAGLNGVFTLFLHRLRPDAELAAAATHRLAEVPRVLAEARANLDPGLASPLLVRRALAQARAGVMYCREEVPRLVPHPEGRSALGAAAVAAADAYARFSDYLADFEQRASGEFAIGEQRYTALLKRKEGLAYGAGELRERGHAALADLTAQLRHRTMALAGHDDWRGYVAELDSDAPPTPEDMLAGYRTWTKRARSFAYDRGLVSEPPGDRCDVVPAEEFQRAVLAVAFYYGPPPFAAGPGPGHFFVPFPPAGATPAQIRERLATNARSTLATVSVHEAYPGHHWHLAWMAARTGRPVRKVLWSSYFVEGWALYVEEMMREQGFFAADPKAELRQVDMRQFRAARIVVDTSLHLGEMTVDDAVTFMSTQASLTPDVARSEVARYCAWPTQAASYLTGALEIARMRDEWLGAGRGTLRDFHDTIAGLGGLPIGLAEQALRSSG
;
A
#
# COMPACT_ATOMS: atom_id res chain seq x y z
N MET A 1 8.59 46.41 2.59
CA MET A 1 7.17 46.73 2.79
C MET A 1 6.23 45.50 2.64
N CYS A 2 6.69 44.27 2.83
CA CYS A 2 5.86 43.05 2.72
C CYS A 2 5.57 42.37 4.09
N ALA A 3 6.29 42.71 5.13
CA ALA A 3 6.13 42.07 6.46
C ALA A 3 5.04 42.74 7.36
N SER A 4 4.51 43.88 6.95
CA SER A 4 3.50 44.62 7.76
C SER A 4 2.05 44.24 7.42
N ARG A 5 1.79 43.63 6.27
CA ARG A 5 0.44 43.20 5.87
C ARG A 5 0.05 41.81 6.39
N TYR A 6 1.03 41.01 6.86
CA TYR A 6 0.77 39.67 7.41
C TYR A 6 0.31 39.71 8.88
N ARG A 7 0.65 40.76 9.62
CA ARG A 7 0.23 40.94 11.03
C ARG A 7 -1.17 41.59 11.20
N ALA A 8 -1.68 42.22 10.18
CA ALA A 8 -3.01 42.86 10.25
C ALA A 8 -4.18 41.89 9.97
N ALA A 9 -3.90 40.74 9.36
CA ALA A 9 -4.91 39.70 9.08
C ALA A 9 -5.16 38.75 10.27
N GLN A 10 -4.25 38.69 11.24
CA GLN A 10 -4.42 37.88 12.46
C GLN A 10 -5.22 38.57 13.58
N ALA A 11 -5.47 39.87 13.51
CA ALA A 11 -6.15 40.60 14.56
C ALA A 11 -7.69 40.73 14.38
N ALA A 12 -8.26 40.19 13.29
CA ALA A 12 -9.68 40.39 12.97
C ALA A 12 -10.61 39.18 13.23
N LEU A 13 -10.09 38.08 13.82
CA LEU A 13 -10.91 36.90 14.19
C LEU A 13 -10.63 36.43 15.62
N ALA A 14 -10.63 37.36 16.56
CA ALA A 14 -10.71 37.01 17.99
C ALA A 14 -12.15 36.69 18.35
N LEU A 15 -12.52 35.41 18.30
CA LEU A 15 -13.72 34.90 18.99
C LEU A 15 -13.46 34.89 20.52
N PRO A 16 -14.47 35.13 21.36
CA PRO A 16 -14.29 35.25 22.81
C PRO A 16 -13.74 33.95 23.43
N GLU A 17 -12.75 34.06 24.33
CA GLU A 17 -12.05 32.96 25.01
C GLU A 17 -12.97 31.92 25.71
N ARG A 18 -14.25 32.21 25.89
CA ARG A 18 -15.22 31.27 26.46
C ARG A 18 -15.69 30.16 25.52
N PHE A 19 -15.45 30.27 24.22
CA PHE A 19 -15.75 29.18 23.25
C PHE A 19 -14.64 28.17 23.09
N TYR A 20 -13.40 28.48 23.46
CA TYR A 20 -12.24 27.58 23.38
C TYR A 20 -12.22 26.51 24.47
N SER A 21 -12.88 26.75 25.61
CA SER A 21 -12.84 25.82 26.76
C SER A 21 -13.83 24.64 26.65
N LEU A 22 -14.76 24.67 25.71
CA LEU A 22 -15.76 23.61 25.49
C LEU A 22 -15.42 22.68 24.31
N LEU A 23 -14.36 23.00 23.52
CA LEU A 23 -13.91 22.19 22.37
C LEU A 23 -12.55 21.55 22.55
N MET A 24 -11.86 21.80 23.68
CA MET A 24 -10.58 21.19 24.05
C MET A 24 -10.76 20.08 25.11
N THR A 25 -11.61 19.11 24.88
CA THR A 25 -11.20 17.76 25.23
C THR A 25 -10.16 17.41 24.20
N SER A 26 -8.87 17.44 24.57
CA SER A 26 -7.78 16.88 23.75
C SER A 26 -8.28 15.56 23.19
N PRO A 27 -8.26 15.35 21.86
CA PRO A 27 -8.61 14.05 21.33
C PRO A 27 -7.70 13.06 22.06
N GLN A 28 -8.28 12.19 22.89
CA GLN A 28 -7.50 11.16 23.57
C GLN A 28 -6.85 10.37 22.45
N VAL A 29 -5.51 10.40 22.42
CA VAL A 29 -4.74 9.53 21.56
C VAL A 29 -5.19 8.12 21.90
N LEU A 30 -5.86 7.46 20.96
CA LEU A 30 -6.36 6.11 21.18
C LEU A 30 -5.12 5.20 21.28
N ASP A 31 -4.84 4.70 22.45
CA ASP A 31 -3.80 3.69 22.65
C ASP A 31 -4.34 2.33 22.18
N PRO A 32 -3.92 1.84 21.01
CA PRO A 32 -4.46 0.59 20.46
C PRO A 32 -4.04 -0.67 21.25
N THR A 33 -3.09 -0.52 22.17
CA THR A 33 -2.64 -1.63 23.04
C THR A 33 -3.45 -1.72 24.34
N ARG A 34 -4.43 -0.83 24.52
CA ARG A 34 -5.38 -0.88 25.64
C ARG A 34 -6.74 -1.37 25.16
N PRO A 35 -7.41 -2.22 25.96
CA PRO A 35 -8.78 -2.64 25.64
C PRO A 35 -9.72 -1.45 25.59
N ILE A 36 -10.60 -1.39 24.59
CA ILE A 36 -11.61 -0.33 24.47
C ILE A 36 -12.81 -0.57 25.42
N SER A 37 -12.94 -1.78 25.97
CA SER A 37 -13.90 -2.14 27.02
C SER A 37 -13.40 -3.34 27.82
N ASP A 38 -14.13 -3.72 28.89
CA ASP A 38 -13.81 -4.89 29.73
C ASP A 38 -14.21 -6.23 29.11
N ARG A 39 -14.71 -6.24 27.89
CA ARG A 39 -15.11 -7.48 27.19
C ARG A 39 -13.90 -8.35 26.84
N PRO A 40 -14.05 -9.70 26.90
CA PRO A 40 -12.95 -10.61 26.60
C PRO A 40 -12.31 -10.39 25.22
N ILE A 41 -13.12 -10.12 24.19
CA ILE A 41 -12.64 -9.86 22.83
C ILE A 41 -11.76 -8.61 22.76
N ASP A 42 -12.13 -7.52 23.46
CA ASP A 42 -11.38 -6.27 23.41
C ASP A 42 -10.02 -6.40 24.13
N ARG A 43 -9.93 -7.22 25.17
CA ARG A 43 -8.65 -7.60 25.82
C ARG A 43 -7.77 -8.41 24.89
N LEU A 44 -8.32 -9.44 24.24
CA LEU A 44 -7.56 -10.25 23.27
C LEU A 44 -7.07 -9.43 22.08
N VAL A 45 -7.88 -8.50 21.58
CA VAL A 45 -7.49 -7.58 20.50
C VAL A 45 -6.36 -6.67 20.93
N ALA A 46 -6.41 -6.08 22.13
CA ALA A 46 -5.35 -5.21 22.64
C ALA A 46 -4.03 -5.98 22.81
N GLU A 47 -4.07 -7.19 23.36
CA GLU A 47 -2.90 -8.07 23.50
C GLU A 47 -2.33 -8.49 22.13
N PHE A 48 -3.21 -8.75 21.15
CA PHE A 48 -2.81 -9.06 19.79
C PHE A 48 -2.08 -7.87 19.17
N LEU A 49 -2.66 -6.65 19.23
CA LEU A 49 -2.08 -5.45 18.65
C LEU A 49 -0.75 -5.05 19.31
N ALA A 50 -0.63 -5.16 20.64
CA ALA A 50 0.62 -4.92 21.34
C ALA A 50 1.77 -5.79 20.78
N ALA A 51 1.48 -7.07 20.54
CA ALA A 51 2.48 -7.95 20.00
C ALA A 51 2.74 -7.77 18.49
N GLU A 52 1.77 -7.28 17.72
CA GLU A 52 2.00 -6.88 16.34
C GLU A 52 3.00 -5.72 16.28
N PHE A 53 2.83 -4.71 17.13
CA PHE A 53 3.72 -3.56 17.20
C PHE A 53 5.12 -3.93 17.72
N ASP A 54 5.22 -4.86 18.67
CA ASP A 54 6.50 -5.40 19.11
C ASP A 54 7.24 -6.16 18.00
N ALA A 55 6.49 -6.86 17.14
CA ALA A 55 7.05 -7.62 16.03
C ALA A 55 7.40 -6.76 14.81
N ASP A 56 6.68 -5.65 14.61
CA ASP A 56 6.92 -4.67 13.53
C ASP A 56 6.94 -3.23 14.06
N PRO A 57 8.01 -2.81 14.77
CA PRO A 57 8.13 -1.45 15.27
C PRO A 57 8.05 -0.35 14.18
N PRO A 58 8.63 -0.52 12.97
CA PRO A 58 8.44 0.44 11.88
C PRO A 58 6.98 0.60 11.44
N GLY A 59 6.21 -0.49 11.40
CA GLY A 59 4.77 -0.45 11.14
C GLY A 59 4.01 0.31 12.23
N ALA A 60 4.35 0.10 13.51
CA ALA A 60 3.78 0.88 14.61
C ALA A 60 4.04 2.39 14.47
N THR A 61 5.26 2.77 14.04
CA THR A 61 5.62 4.18 13.77
C THR A 61 4.74 4.79 12.67
N VAL A 62 4.52 4.09 11.55
CA VAL A 62 3.64 4.56 10.46
C VAL A 62 2.22 4.80 10.96
N LEU A 63 1.73 3.95 11.84
CA LEU A 63 0.40 4.06 12.42
C LEU A 63 0.29 5.14 13.52
N GLY A 64 1.42 5.75 13.91
CA GLY A 64 1.47 6.80 14.94
C GLY A 64 1.41 6.25 16.38
N VAL A 65 1.73 4.97 16.58
CA VAL A 65 1.77 4.36 17.92
C VAL A 65 3.07 4.75 18.63
N PRO A 66 3.01 5.38 19.81
CA PRO A 66 4.21 5.85 20.51
C PRO A 66 5.02 4.70 21.12
N GLY A 67 6.34 4.91 21.29
CA GLY A 67 7.23 3.98 22.00
C GLY A 67 7.93 2.94 21.12
N TYR A 68 7.77 3.01 19.78
CA TYR A 68 8.33 2.06 18.84
C TYR A 68 9.41 2.67 17.92
N ASP A 69 9.62 3.98 17.97
CA ASP A 69 10.43 4.72 16.99
C ASP A 69 11.92 4.36 16.97
N GLU A 70 12.47 3.82 18.06
CA GLU A 70 13.90 3.51 18.19
C GLU A 70 14.27 2.06 17.82
N ARG A 71 13.29 1.21 17.53
CA ARG A 71 13.51 -0.24 17.36
C ARG A 71 13.35 -0.71 15.92
N LEU A 72 14.12 -1.75 15.56
CA LEU A 72 13.89 -2.60 14.40
C LEU A 72 13.32 -3.97 14.82
N PRO A 73 12.68 -4.72 13.91
CA PRO A 73 12.18 -6.05 14.22
C PRO A 73 13.33 -7.02 14.56
N GLU A 74 13.06 -7.99 15.42
CA GLU A 74 13.92 -9.14 15.64
C GLU A 74 13.52 -10.24 14.67
N LEU A 75 14.44 -10.61 13.77
CA LEU A 75 14.21 -11.54 12.67
C LEU A 75 15.05 -12.82 12.80
N SER A 76 15.62 -13.08 13.98
CA SER A 76 16.33 -14.33 14.27
C SER A 76 15.40 -15.56 14.15
N ASP A 77 15.91 -16.72 13.77
CA ASP A 77 15.11 -17.96 13.67
C ASP A 77 14.40 -18.31 15.00
N PRO A 78 15.02 -18.15 16.18
CA PRO A 78 14.30 -18.31 17.46
C PRO A 78 13.14 -17.34 17.65
N ALA A 79 13.29 -16.05 17.27
CA ALA A 79 12.24 -15.04 17.41
C ALA A 79 11.07 -15.33 16.45
N VAL A 80 11.37 -15.71 15.20
CA VAL A 80 10.35 -16.12 14.22
C VAL A 80 9.57 -17.34 14.72
N ASN A 81 10.25 -18.34 15.26
CA ASN A 81 9.62 -19.54 15.79
C ASN A 81 8.78 -19.24 17.05
N ALA A 82 9.27 -18.39 17.96
CA ALA A 82 8.51 -17.93 19.12
C ALA A 82 7.20 -17.23 18.71
N ARG A 83 7.28 -16.36 17.67
CA ARG A 83 6.09 -15.70 17.11
C ARG A 83 5.07 -16.71 16.57
N HIS A 84 5.52 -17.76 15.88
CA HIS A 84 4.63 -18.82 15.40
C HIS A 84 3.87 -19.51 16.53
N VAL A 85 4.53 -19.80 17.65
CA VAL A 85 3.89 -20.40 18.83
C VAL A 85 2.84 -19.45 19.45
N ILE A 86 3.18 -18.16 19.52
CA ILE A 86 2.28 -17.12 20.02
C ILE A 86 1.05 -16.98 19.11
N ASP A 87 1.25 -16.93 17.79
CA ASP A 87 0.18 -16.83 16.80
C ASP A 87 -0.78 -18.02 16.88
N GLU A 88 -0.27 -19.26 17.07
CA GLU A 88 -1.13 -20.43 17.29
C GLU A 88 -1.97 -20.35 18.58
N LYS A 89 -1.35 -19.89 19.67
CA LYS A 89 -2.08 -19.71 20.94
C LYS A 89 -3.20 -18.67 20.77
N ARG A 90 -2.91 -17.57 20.09
CA ARG A 90 -3.88 -16.52 19.81
C ARG A 90 -5.00 -17.01 18.90
N LEU A 91 -4.66 -17.70 17.80
CA LEU A 91 -5.66 -18.26 16.90
C LEU A 91 -6.68 -19.12 17.70
N ARG A 92 -6.19 -20.03 18.54
CA ARG A 92 -7.08 -20.84 19.40
C ARG A 92 -7.91 -19.99 20.36
N ALA A 93 -7.36 -18.93 20.93
CA ALA A 93 -8.08 -18.05 21.85
C ALA A 93 -9.22 -17.29 21.15
N PHE A 94 -8.98 -16.77 19.93
CA PHE A 94 -10.02 -16.11 19.14
C PHE A 94 -11.07 -17.11 18.64
N GLU A 95 -10.67 -18.31 18.19
CA GLU A 95 -11.59 -19.36 17.75
C GLU A 95 -12.47 -19.91 18.90
N ALA A 96 -12.03 -19.79 20.14
CA ALA A 96 -12.79 -20.23 21.32
C ALA A 96 -13.88 -19.24 21.76
N LEU A 97 -13.92 -18.02 21.21
CA LEU A 97 -14.97 -17.03 21.53
C LEU A 97 -16.29 -17.44 20.87
N PRO A 98 -17.37 -17.70 21.66
CA PRO A 98 -18.64 -18.14 21.09
C PRO A 98 -19.41 -17.00 20.43
N ASP A 99 -20.13 -17.30 19.34
CA ASP A 99 -20.84 -16.31 18.53
C ASP A 99 -21.96 -15.58 19.28
N ASP A 100 -22.64 -16.26 20.19
CA ASP A 100 -23.74 -15.72 20.98
C ASP A 100 -23.29 -14.75 22.08
N GLU A 101 -22.01 -14.76 22.43
CA GLU A 101 -21.43 -13.80 23.37
C GLU A 101 -20.91 -12.53 22.66
N LEU A 102 -20.86 -12.50 21.32
CA LEU A 102 -20.30 -11.41 20.54
C LEU A 102 -21.36 -10.58 19.82
N THR A 103 -21.21 -9.27 19.83
CA THR A 103 -21.97 -8.38 18.95
C THR A 103 -21.56 -8.61 17.49
N GLY A 104 -22.35 -8.14 16.52
CA GLY A 104 -22.01 -8.24 15.10
C GLY A 104 -20.64 -7.61 14.76
N GLN A 105 -20.32 -6.46 15.38
CA GLN A 105 -19.03 -5.79 15.17
C GLN A 105 -17.86 -6.57 15.80
N GLU A 106 -18.06 -7.16 16.93
CA GLU A 106 -17.03 -7.99 17.60
C GLU A 106 -16.78 -9.31 16.85
N ARG A 107 -17.81 -9.91 16.25
CA ARG A 107 -17.61 -11.07 15.35
C ARG A 107 -16.74 -10.71 14.16
N ILE A 108 -16.95 -9.56 13.54
CA ILE A 108 -16.11 -9.09 12.44
C ILE A 108 -14.65 -8.92 12.90
N ASP A 109 -14.40 -8.33 14.08
CA ASP A 109 -13.04 -8.14 14.59
C ASP A 109 -12.36 -9.48 14.91
N ARG A 110 -13.08 -10.42 15.56
CA ARG A 110 -12.61 -11.79 15.80
C ARG A 110 -12.22 -12.48 14.49
N ASP A 111 -13.11 -12.45 13.51
CA ASP A 111 -12.92 -13.16 12.24
C ASP A 111 -11.81 -12.52 11.39
N LEU A 112 -11.61 -11.22 11.51
CA LEU A 112 -10.48 -10.51 10.89
C LEU A 112 -9.14 -11.01 11.44
N VAL A 113 -9.00 -11.10 12.77
CA VAL A 113 -7.78 -11.64 13.40
C VAL A 113 -7.58 -13.10 13.05
N ILE A 114 -8.65 -13.91 13.08
CA ILE A 114 -8.60 -15.33 12.68
C ILE A 114 -8.12 -15.48 11.23
N SER A 115 -8.64 -14.68 10.31
CA SER A 115 -8.25 -14.71 8.90
C SER A 115 -6.76 -14.40 8.73
N GLU A 116 -6.24 -13.38 9.38
CA GLU A 116 -4.83 -13.02 9.35
C GLU A 116 -3.94 -14.14 9.93
N LEU A 117 -4.26 -14.64 11.11
CA LEU A 117 -3.50 -15.71 11.77
C LEU A 117 -3.53 -17.02 10.98
N ARG A 118 -4.65 -17.38 10.34
CA ARG A 118 -4.73 -18.52 9.41
C ARG A 118 -3.87 -18.32 8.19
N GLY A 119 -3.84 -17.12 7.61
CA GLY A 119 -2.94 -16.77 6.50
C GLY A 119 -1.47 -16.99 6.87
N ARG A 120 -1.05 -16.53 8.03
CA ARG A 120 0.31 -16.75 8.56
C ARG A 120 0.62 -18.22 8.80
N ALA A 121 -0.31 -18.96 9.39
CA ALA A 121 -0.15 -20.39 9.65
C ALA A 121 0.06 -21.19 8.36
N MET A 122 -0.64 -20.83 7.26
CA MET A 122 -0.47 -21.50 5.97
C MET A 122 0.90 -21.22 5.34
N MET A 123 1.49 -20.05 5.60
CA MET A 123 2.80 -19.67 5.09
C MET A 123 3.97 -20.09 5.99
N ARG A 124 3.71 -20.61 7.20
CA ARG A 124 4.77 -21.02 8.15
C ARG A 124 5.77 -21.97 7.53
N ASN A 125 5.27 -23.06 6.94
CA ASN A 125 6.12 -24.11 6.34
C ASN A 125 6.79 -23.64 5.03
N TRP A 126 6.40 -22.50 4.49
CA TRP A 126 7.11 -21.85 3.40
C TRP A 126 8.43 -21.25 3.88
N ALA A 127 8.53 -20.89 5.17
CA ALA A 127 9.73 -20.37 5.81
C ALA A 127 10.33 -19.17 5.04
N ALA A 128 9.54 -18.15 4.76
CA ALA A 128 9.95 -16.98 3.97
C ALA A 128 11.22 -16.31 4.51
N HIS A 129 11.43 -16.29 5.83
CA HIS A 129 12.62 -15.76 6.49
C HIS A 129 13.92 -16.53 6.12
N ARG A 130 13.83 -17.74 5.56
CA ARG A 130 14.97 -18.53 5.06
C ARG A 130 15.15 -18.43 3.56
N ARG A 131 14.18 -17.83 2.85
CA ARG A 131 14.10 -17.80 1.38
C ARG A 131 14.33 -16.42 0.78
N ASP A 132 13.80 -15.36 1.41
CA ASP A 132 13.82 -14.01 0.85
C ASP A 132 14.68 -13.06 1.69
N PRO A 133 15.89 -12.71 1.18
CA PRO A 133 16.76 -11.74 1.86
C PRO A 133 16.18 -10.31 1.90
N ALA A 134 15.21 -9.99 1.04
CA ALA A 134 14.69 -8.63 0.89
C ALA A 134 14.00 -8.13 2.17
N ALA A 135 13.38 -9.03 2.96
CA ALA A 135 12.75 -8.67 4.22
C ALA A 135 13.76 -8.05 5.22
N TYR A 136 14.97 -8.59 5.30
CA TYR A 136 16.04 -8.10 6.16
C TYR A 136 16.61 -6.77 5.68
N VAL A 137 16.81 -6.64 4.36
CA VAL A 137 17.25 -5.37 3.75
C VAL A 137 16.23 -4.27 3.99
N ALA A 138 14.95 -4.59 3.75
CA ALA A 138 13.85 -3.65 3.89
C ALA A 138 13.65 -3.20 5.35
N ALA A 139 13.88 -4.05 6.34
CA ALA A 139 13.68 -3.71 7.75
C ALA A 139 14.46 -2.45 8.17
N GLY A 140 15.73 -2.34 7.78
CA GLY A 140 16.54 -1.16 8.07
C GLY A 140 16.16 0.05 7.23
N LEU A 141 15.93 -0.13 5.94
CA LEU A 141 15.59 0.97 5.02
C LEU A 141 14.22 1.57 5.35
N ASN A 142 13.19 0.73 5.48
CA ASN A 142 11.86 1.17 5.87
C ASN A 142 11.86 1.72 7.30
N GLY A 143 12.69 1.15 8.18
CA GLY A 143 12.83 1.63 9.54
C GLY A 143 13.20 3.11 9.63
N VAL A 144 14.12 3.58 8.79
CA VAL A 144 14.48 5.01 8.73
C VAL A 144 13.44 5.81 7.93
N PHE A 145 13.01 5.30 6.78
CA PHE A 145 12.04 5.96 5.90
C PHE A 145 10.74 6.31 6.65
N THR A 146 10.20 5.38 7.42
CA THR A 146 8.90 5.55 8.11
C THR A 146 8.92 6.62 9.19
N LEU A 147 10.07 6.88 9.83
CA LEU A 147 10.21 7.97 10.80
C LEU A 147 9.98 9.34 10.17
N PHE A 148 10.46 9.53 8.94
CA PHE A 148 10.39 10.83 8.24
C PHE A 148 9.16 10.96 7.34
N LEU A 149 8.39 9.90 7.15
CA LEU A 149 7.21 9.88 6.29
C LEU A 149 6.15 10.90 6.73
N HIS A 150 5.83 10.93 8.02
CA HIS A 150 4.81 11.81 8.59
C HIS A 150 5.38 12.88 9.52
N ARG A 151 6.67 12.81 9.87
CA ARG A 151 7.35 13.73 10.81
C ARG A 151 6.51 14.01 12.06
N LEU A 152 6.10 12.94 12.75
CA LEU A 152 5.23 13.02 13.93
C LEU A 152 5.93 13.56 15.20
N ARG A 153 7.24 13.76 15.13
CA ARG A 153 8.10 14.24 16.22
C ARG A 153 9.00 15.38 15.74
N PRO A 154 9.56 16.18 16.65
CA PRO A 154 10.60 17.14 16.32
C PRO A 154 11.79 16.47 15.63
N ASP A 155 12.45 17.19 14.71
CA ASP A 155 13.58 16.68 13.92
C ASP A 155 14.71 16.10 14.78
N ALA A 156 14.97 16.66 15.97
CA ALA A 156 15.99 16.15 16.88
C ALA A 156 15.64 14.75 17.43
N GLU A 157 14.37 14.51 17.76
CA GLU A 157 13.88 13.21 18.21
C GLU A 157 13.87 12.19 17.07
N LEU A 158 13.47 12.60 15.86
CA LEU A 158 13.53 11.76 14.67
C LEU A 158 14.97 11.36 14.33
N ALA A 159 15.92 12.29 14.45
CA ALA A 159 17.35 12.01 14.26
C ALA A 159 17.89 11.01 15.28
N ALA A 160 17.50 11.13 16.55
CA ALA A 160 17.88 10.19 17.60
C ALA A 160 17.31 8.79 17.33
N ALA A 161 16.02 8.70 17.02
CA ALA A 161 15.37 7.44 16.68
C ALA A 161 15.99 6.78 15.43
N ALA A 162 16.24 7.56 14.37
CA ALA A 162 16.93 7.06 13.17
C ALA A 162 18.35 6.56 13.48
N THR A 163 19.08 7.25 14.38
CA THR A 163 20.41 6.82 14.83
C THR A 163 20.34 5.44 15.50
N HIS A 164 19.36 5.20 16.38
CA HIS A 164 19.15 3.91 17.03
C HIS A 164 18.81 2.82 15.99
N ARG A 165 17.86 3.06 15.08
CA ARG A 165 17.50 2.10 14.05
C ARG A 165 18.65 1.76 13.10
N LEU A 166 19.46 2.76 12.71
CA LEU A 166 20.65 2.53 11.88
C LEU A 166 21.71 1.69 12.61
N ALA A 167 21.87 1.87 13.92
CA ALA A 167 22.78 1.06 14.73
C ALA A 167 22.34 -0.41 14.82
N GLU A 168 21.03 -0.71 14.66
CA GLU A 168 20.48 -2.06 14.64
C GLU A 168 20.63 -2.78 13.27
N VAL A 169 20.89 -2.05 12.17
CA VAL A 169 21.03 -2.64 10.83
C VAL A 169 22.07 -3.78 10.79
N PRO A 170 23.28 -3.66 11.37
CA PRO A 170 24.24 -4.77 11.38
C PRO A 170 23.70 -6.05 12.04
N ARG A 171 22.90 -5.94 13.12
CA ARG A 171 22.26 -7.08 13.79
C ARG A 171 21.26 -7.76 12.86
N VAL A 172 20.35 -7.02 12.26
CA VAL A 172 19.33 -7.56 11.35
C VAL A 172 19.99 -8.27 10.15
N LEU A 173 21.05 -7.70 9.57
CA LEU A 173 21.78 -8.32 8.46
C LEU A 173 22.61 -9.55 8.91
N ALA A 174 23.04 -9.63 10.16
CA ALA A 174 23.67 -10.83 10.72
C ALA A 174 22.64 -11.96 10.92
N GLU A 175 21.43 -11.64 11.38
CA GLU A 175 20.31 -12.60 11.46
C GLU A 175 19.96 -13.16 10.07
N ALA A 176 19.95 -12.30 9.02
CA ALA A 176 19.79 -12.76 7.65
C ALA A 176 20.81 -13.82 7.25
N ARG A 177 22.10 -13.57 7.54
CA ARG A 177 23.18 -14.53 7.22
C ARG A 177 23.02 -15.86 7.95
N ALA A 178 22.50 -15.83 9.18
CA ALA A 178 22.29 -17.03 9.98
C ALA A 178 21.06 -17.84 9.50
N ASN A 179 20.02 -17.15 9.01
CA ASN A 179 18.76 -17.78 8.65
C ASN A 179 18.70 -18.27 7.20
N LEU A 180 19.33 -17.53 6.26
CA LEU A 180 19.20 -17.81 4.82
C LEU A 180 19.77 -19.17 4.43
N ASP A 181 18.98 -19.91 3.67
CA ASP A 181 19.32 -21.25 3.16
C ASP A 181 19.38 -21.22 1.62
N PRO A 182 20.56 -21.46 1.02
CA PRO A 182 20.69 -21.40 -0.44
C PRO A 182 19.87 -22.46 -1.18
N GLY A 183 19.58 -23.59 -0.52
CA GLY A 183 18.70 -24.62 -1.09
C GLY A 183 17.23 -24.21 -1.13
N LEU A 184 16.83 -23.22 -0.34
CA LEU A 184 15.47 -22.69 -0.28
C LEU A 184 15.31 -21.36 -1.02
N ALA A 185 16.35 -20.54 -1.09
CA ALA A 185 16.30 -19.20 -1.67
C ALA A 185 16.34 -19.24 -3.20
N SER A 186 15.40 -18.51 -3.83
CA SER A 186 15.39 -18.35 -5.28
C SER A 186 16.48 -17.37 -5.73
N PRO A 187 17.30 -17.69 -6.77
CA PRO A 187 18.29 -16.75 -7.32
C PRO A 187 17.68 -15.39 -7.71
N LEU A 188 16.44 -15.39 -8.21
CA LEU A 188 15.70 -14.17 -8.57
C LEU A 188 15.48 -13.26 -7.36
N LEU A 189 15.01 -13.82 -6.23
CA LEU A 189 14.75 -13.05 -5.02
C LEU A 189 16.05 -12.55 -4.37
N VAL A 190 17.10 -13.38 -4.41
CA VAL A 190 18.45 -12.97 -3.95
C VAL A 190 18.99 -11.80 -4.77
N ARG A 191 18.87 -11.85 -6.10
CA ARG A 191 19.29 -10.76 -7.00
C ARG A 191 18.51 -9.47 -6.73
N ARG A 192 17.21 -9.57 -6.49
CA ARG A 192 16.36 -8.44 -6.09
C ARG A 192 16.83 -7.81 -4.77
N ALA A 193 17.09 -8.64 -3.76
CA ALA A 193 17.60 -8.18 -2.47
C ALA A 193 19.01 -7.58 -2.57
N LEU A 194 19.88 -8.13 -3.42
CA LEU A 194 21.21 -7.57 -3.71
C LEU A 194 21.10 -6.16 -4.30
N ALA A 195 20.19 -5.96 -5.25
CA ALA A 195 19.96 -4.62 -5.81
C ALA A 195 19.46 -3.64 -4.74
N GLN A 196 18.55 -4.08 -3.87
CA GLN A 196 18.06 -3.27 -2.75
C GLN A 196 19.16 -2.95 -1.73
N ALA A 197 20.01 -3.92 -1.40
CA ALA A 197 21.14 -3.70 -0.46
C ALA A 197 22.13 -2.67 -1.01
N ARG A 198 22.44 -2.74 -2.32
CA ARG A 198 23.27 -1.73 -2.99
C ARG A 198 22.64 -0.34 -2.98
N ALA A 199 21.35 -0.25 -3.25
CA ALA A 199 20.61 1.02 -3.11
C ALA A 199 20.63 1.51 -1.66
N GLY A 200 20.57 0.61 -0.68
CA GLY A 200 20.68 0.92 0.75
C GLY A 200 22.02 1.57 1.14
N VAL A 201 23.12 1.16 0.50
CA VAL A 201 24.43 1.82 0.69
C VAL A 201 24.36 3.30 0.29
N MET A 202 23.79 3.58 -0.87
CA MET A 202 23.64 4.94 -1.39
C MET A 202 22.69 5.77 -0.52
N TYR A 203 21.53 5.20 -0.18
CA TYR A 203 20.56 5.84 0.70
C TYR A 203 21.17 6.25 2.05
N CYS A 204 21.88 5.35 2.72
CA CYS A 204 22.53 5.63 3.99
C CYS A 204 23.64 6.68 3.88
N ARG A 205 24.45 6.66 2.80
CA ARG A 205 25.56 7.61 2.63
C ARG A 205 25.12 8.99 2.18
N GLU A 206 24.14 9.08 1.31
CA GLU A 206 23.80 10.32 0.61
C GLU A 206 22.52 10.98 1.11
N GLU A 207 21.45 10.18 1.36
CA GLU A 207 20.15 10.71 1.70
C GLU A 207 19.92 10.86 3.20
N VAL A 208 20.26 9.84 3.99
CA VAL A 208 20.06 9.90 5.46
C VAL A 208 20.67 11.13 6.12
N PRO A 209 21.91 11.60 5.79
CA PRO A 209 22.45 12.82 6.36
C PRO A 209 21.68 14.10 6.03
N ARG A 210 20.84 14.08 4.98
CA ARG A 210 20.03 15.22 4.54
C ARG A 210 18.65 15.27 5.17
N LEU A 211 18.21 14.18 5.81
CA LEU A 211 16.86 14.09 6.40
C LEU A 211 16.61 15.13 7.50
N VAL A 212 17.67 15.61 8.17
CA VAL A 212 17.60 16.58 9.24
C VAL A 212 18.37 17.85 8.87
N PRO A 213 17.71 19.02 8.84
CA PRO A 213 18.34 20.28 8.38
C PRO A 213 19.35 20.88 9.38
N HIS A 214 19.25 20.56 10.68
CA HIS A 214 20.08 21.19 11.72
C HIS A 214 21.37 20.43 12.02
N PRO A 215 22.49 21.14 12.35
CA PRO A 215 23.80 20.51 12.61
C PRO A 215 23.82 19.67 13.91
N GLU A 216 23.00 20.03 14.89
CA GLU A 216 22.86 19.26 16.14
C GLU A 216 22.13 17.93 15.84
N GLY A 217 22.80 16.81 16.10
CA GLY A 217 22.31 15.47 15.76
C GLY A 217 22.84 14.91 14.43
N ARG A 218 23.28 15.75 13.47
CA ARG A 218 23.87 15.27 12.20
C ARG A 218 25.11 14.41 12.39
N SER A 219 25.93 14.69 13.42
CA SER A 219 27.17 13.94 13.66
C SER A 219 26.90 12.49 14.05
N ALA A 220 25.98 12.26 15.01
CA ALA A 220 25.62 10.91 15.45
C ALA A 220 24.85 10.16 14.35
N LEU A 221 23.86 10.81 13.73
CA LEU A 221 23.10 10.26 12.61
C LEU A 221 24.01 9.91 11.44
N GLY A 222 24.95 10.79 11.07
CA GLY A 222 25.91 10.55 9.99
C GLY A 222 26.85 9.38 10.29
N ALA A 223 27.35 9.26 11.52
CA ALA A 223 28.19 8.14 11.92
C ALA A 223 27.42 6.79 11.87
N ALA A 224 26.19 6.77 12.37
CA ALA A 224 25.33 5.60 12.30
C ALA A 224 24.96 5.23 10.84
N ALA A 225 24.71 6.24 9.99
CA ALA A 225 24.43 6.03 8.57
C ALA A 225 25.64 5.43 7.83
N VAL A 226 26.87 5.87 8.11
CA VAL A 226 28.09 5.28 7.56
C VAL A 226 28.25 3.82 8.01
N ALA A 227 28.03 3.53 9.29
CA ALA A 227 28.10 2.15 9.81
C ALA A 227 27.06 1.22 9.17
N ALA A 228 25.83 1.71 8.98
CA ALA A 228 24.78 0.99 8.30
C ALA A 228 25.11 0.78 6.80
N ALA A 229 25.62 1.81 6.10
CA ALA A 229 26.07 1.70 4.73
C ALA A 229 27.16 0.62 4.55
N ASP A 230 28.12 0.59 5.47
CA ASP A 230 29.19 -0.43 5.45
C ASP A 230 28.64 -1.84 5.75
N ALA A 231 27.61 -1.95 6.59
CA ALA A 231 26.91 -3.23 6.82
C ALA A 231 26.18 -3.69 5.57
N TYR A 232 25.45 -2.81 4.88
CA TYR A 232 24.80 -3.11 3.59
C TYR A 232 25.80 -3.47 2.50
N ALA A 233 26.96 -2.80 2.43
CA ALA A 233 28.02 -3.16 1.48
C ALA A 233 28.52 -4.58 1.70
N ARG A 234 28.90 -4.92 2.95
CA ARG A 234 29.31 -6.29 3.30
C ARG A 234 28.20 -7.33 3.08
N PHE A 235 26.96 -6.95 3.27
CA PHE A 235 25.83 -7.84 2.98
C PHE A 235 25.59 -7.98 1.47
N SER A 236 25.86 -6.95 0.68
CA SER A 236 25.83 -7.04 -0.78
C SER A 236 26.87 -8.04 -1.31
N ASP A 237 28.09 -8.01 -0.77
CA ASP A 237 29.13 -8.97 -1.13
C ASP A 237 28.71 -10.40 -0.76
N TYR A 238 28.15 -10.58 0.45
CA TYR A 238 27.60 -11.87 0.88
C TYR A 238 26.48 -12.36 -0.05
N LEU A 239 25.54 -11.49 -0.45
CA LEU A 239 24.44 -11.86 -1.35
C LEU A 239 24.94 -12.22 -2.76
N ALA A 240 25.99 -11.57 -3.27
CA ALA A 240 26.58 -11.91 -4.55
C ALA A 240 27.17 -13.31 -4.55
N ASP A 241 27.87 -13.72 -3.47
CA ASP A 241 28.37 -15.07 -3.29
C ASP A 241 27.23 -16.07 -3.02
N PHE A 242 26.21 -15.66 -2.26
CA PHE A 242 25.06 -16.48 -1.93
C PHE A 242 24.21 -16.80 -3.16
N GLU A 243 24.04 -15.84 -4.09
CA GLU A 243 23.30 -16.01 -5.35
C GLU A 243 23.84 -17.17 -6.17
N GLN A 244 25.17 -17.36 -6.20
CA GLN A 244 25.81 -18.43 -6.96
C GLN A 244 25.45 -19.86 -6.46
N ARG A 245 24.99 -19.95 -5.22
CA ARG A 245 24.62 -21.19 -4.55
C ARG A 245 23.10 -21.34 -4.38
N ALA A 246 22.35 -20.29 -4.63
CA ALA A 246 20.90 -20.28 -4.49
C ALA A 246 20.26 -21.16 -5.57
N SER A 247 19.39 -22.08 -5.15
CA SER A 247 18.75 -23.06 -6.04
C SER A 247 17.28 -23.31 -5.70
N GLY A 248 16.72 -22.56 -4.76
CA GLY A 248 15.33 -22.69 -4.34
C GLY A 248 14.34 -22.05 -5.31
N GLU A 249 13.07 -22.34 -5.09
CA GLU A 249 11.95 -21.85 -5.89
C GLU A 249 11.27 -20.68 -5.20
N PHE A 250 10.73 -19.73 -6.00
CA PHE A 250 9.84 -18.67 -5.50
C PHE A 250 8.36 -19.06 -5.50
N ALA A 251 7.96 -20.01 -6.35
CA ALA A 251 6.59 -20.46 -6.51
C ALA A 251 6.08 -21.18 -5.25
N ILE A 252 4.97 -20.70 -4.67
CA ILE A 252 4.40 -21.27 -3.45
C ILE A 252 3.53 -22.51 -3.70
N GLY A 253 3.19 -22.79 -4.95
CA GLY A 253 2.34 -23.89 -5.39
C GLY A 253 0.84 -23.61 -5.27
N GLU A 254 0.05 -24.31 -6.08
CA GLU A 254 -1.40 -24.14 -6.18
C GLU A 254 -2.11 -24.30 -4.83
N GLN A 255 -1.72 -25.29 -4.04
CA GLN A 255 -2.36 -25.59 -2.76
C GLN A 255 -2.29 -24.40 -1.79
N ARG A 256 -1.08 -23.80 -1.62
CA ARG A 256 -0.92 -22.63 -0.74
C ARG A 256 -1.60 -21.39 -1.31
N TYR A 257 -1.45 -21.15 -2.61
CA TYR A 257 -2.08 -20.04 -3.28
C TYR A 257 -3.60 -20.08 -3.09
N THR A 258 -4.23 -21.22 -3.42
CA THR A 258 -5.67 -21.45 -3.22
C THR A 258 -6.09 -21.32 -1.76
N ALA A 259 -5.27 -21.80 -0.82
CA ALA A 259 -5.56 -21.67 0.61
C ALA A 259 -5.55 -20.21 1.08
N LEU A 260 -4.63 -19.39 0.58
CA LEU A 260 -4.61 -17.94 0.85
C LEU A 260 -5.88 -17.27 0.33
N LEU A 261 -6.31 -17.55 -0.91
CA LEU A 261 -7.54 -17.00 -1.47
C LEU A 261 -8.77 -17.37 -0.64
N LYS A 262 -8.90 -18.65 -0.28
CA LYS A 262 -10.11 -19.15 0.41
C LYS A 262 -10.14 -18.85 1.91
N ARG A 263 -9.02 -19.01 2.61
CA ARG A 263 -9.00 -18.98 4.09
C ARG A 263 -8.59 -17.63 4.65
N LYS A 264 -7.78 -16.86 3.91
CA LYS A 264 -7.42 -15.49 4.31
C LYS A 264 -8.39 -14.49 3.71
N GLU A 265 -8.62 -14.54 2.39
CA GLU A 265 -9.46 -13.55 1.71
C GLU A 265 -10.95 -13.90 1.67
N GLY A 266 -11.30 -15.16 1.98
CA GLY A 266 -12.69 -15.63 1.97
C GLY A 266 -13.31 -15.76 0.57
N LEU A 267 -12.48 -15.87 -0.47
CA LEU A 267 -12.95 -16.06 -1.84
C LEU A 267 -13.51 -17.47 -2.05
N ALA A 268 -14.58 -17.59 -2.84
CA ALA A 268 -15.23 -18.88 -3.09
C ALA A 268 -14.41 -19.80 -4.00
N TYR A 269 -13.46 -19.28 -4.75
CA TYR A 269 -12.69 -19.97 -5.79
C TYR A 269 -11.19 -20.05 -5.45
N GLY A 270 -10.49 -20.94 -6.16
CA GLY A 270 -9.05 -21.15 -6.02
C GLY A 270 -8.23 -20.50 -7.15
N ALA A 271 -6.93 -20.81 -7.18
CA ALA A 271 -5.97 -20.19 -8.09
C ALA A 271 -6.28 -20.47 -9.57
N GLY A 272 -6.65 -21.70 -9.93
CA GLY A 272 -7.00 -22.07 -11.32
C GLY A 272 -8.20 -21.26 -11.85
N GLU A 273 -9.31 -21.21 -11.08
CA GLU A 273 -10.47 -20.40 -11.46
C GLU A 273 -10.15 -18.90 -11.49
N LEU A 274 -9.36 -18.39 -10.56
CA LEU A 274 -8.92 -17.00 -10.57
C LEU A 274 -8.17 -16.67 -11.87
N ARG A 275 -7.28 -17.56 -12.32
CA ARG A 275 -6.55 -17.38 -13.59
C ARG A 275 -7.50 -17.33 -14.79
N GLU A 276 -8.47 -18.25 -14.85
CA GLU A 276 -9.50 -18.25 -15.92
C GLU A 276 -10.28 -16.92 -15.94
N ARG A 277 -10.69 -16.41 -14.78
CA ARG A 277 -11.32 -15.09 -14.64
C ARG A 277 -10.40 -13.96 -15.10
N GLY A 278 -9.09 -14.06 -14.83
CA GLY A 278 -8.08 -13.14 -15.32
C GLY A 278 -7.98 -13.13 -16.85
N HIS A 279 -7.98 -14.30 -17.49
CA HIS A 279 -7.98 -14.41 -18.95
C HIS A 279 -9.26 -13.83 -19.57
N ALA A 280 -10.41 -14.11 -18.99
CA ALA A 280 -11.69 -13.58 -19.47
C ALA A 280 -11.74 -12.05 -19.38
N ALA A 281 -11.31 -11.48 -18.24
CA ALA A 281 -11.24 -10.03 -18.05
C ALA A 281 -10.23 -9.37 -19.00
N LEU A 282 -9.07 -10.01 -19.23
CA LEU A 282 -8.05 -9.53 -20.17
C LEU A 282 -8.58 -9.47 -21.61
N ALA A 283 -9.29 -10.50 -22.03
CA ALA A 283 -9.88 -10.55 -23.37
C ALA A 283 -10.95 -9.46 -23.56
N ASP A 284 -11.86 -9.30 -22.59
CA ASP A 284 -12.92 -8.28 -22.63
C ASP A 284 -12.34 -6.86 -22.66
N LEU A 285 -11.41 -6.53 -21.74
CA LEU A 285 -10.77 -5.21 -21.69
C LEU A 285 -9.95 -4.91 -22.95
N THR A 286 -9.29 -5.92 -23.53
CA THR A 286 -8.60 -5.77 -24.82
C THR A 286 -9.58 -5.46 -25.96
N ALA A 287 -10.74 -6.08 -25.98
CA ALA A 287 -11.79 -5.78 -26.97
C ALA A 287 -12.32 -4.34 -26.79
N GLN A 288 -12.53 -3.90 -25.55
CA GLN A 288 -12.92 -2.52 -25.24
C GLN A 288 -11.86 -1.50 -25.70
N LEU A 289 -10.57 -1.78 -25.47
CA LEU A 289 -9.46 -0.93 -25.93
C LEU A 289 -9.46 -0.79 -27.46
N ARG A 290 -9.56 -1.90 -28.20
CA ARG A 290 -9.64 -1.88 -29.66
C ARG A 290 -10.82 -1.07 -30.18
N HIS A 291 -12.01 -1.28 -29.59
CA HIS A 291 -13.22 -0.54 -29.96
C HIS A 291 -13.06 0.97 -29.74
N ARG A 292 -12.52 1.38 -28.59
CA ARG A 292 -12.30 2.80 -28.25
C ARG A 292 -11.23 3.43 -29.12
N THR A 293 -10.15 2.71 -29.40
CA THR A 293 -9.08 3.19 -30.29
C THR A 293 -9.60 3.38 -31.70
N MET A 294 -10.42 2.44 -32.20
CA MET A 294 -11.09 2.59 -33.50
C MET A 294 -11.95 3.86 -33.55
N ALA A 295 -12.67 4.17 -32.49
CA ALA A 295 -13.51 5.37 -32.41
C ALA A 295 -12.69 6.68 -32.33
N LEU A 296 -11.51 6.65 -31.71
CA LEU A 296 -10.68 7.85 -31.48
C LEU A 296 -9.65 8.10 -32.60
N ALA A 297 -9.05 7.04 -33.15
CA ALA A 297 -7.92 7.11 -34.08
C ALA A 297 -8.21 6.51 -35.47
N GLY A 298 -9.35 5.81 -35.65
CA GLY A 298 -9.73 5.18 -36.92
C GLY A 298 -9.03 3.85 -37.23
N HIS A 299 -8.32 3.28 -36.26
CA HIS A 299 -7.68 1.96 -36.31
C HIS A 299 -7.81 1.23 -34.98
N ASP A 300 -7.52 -0.08 -34.93
CA ASP A 300 -7.65 -0.90 -33.73
C ASP A 300 -6.31 -1.23 -33.02
N ASP A 301 -5.20 -0.64 -33.48
CA ASP A 301 -3.88 -0.72 -32.81
C ASP A 301 -3.87 0.13 -31.53
N TRP A 302 -4.50 -0.41 -30.49
CA TRP A 302 -4.59 0.26 -29.20
C TRP A 302 -3.24 0.45 -28.53
N ARG A 303 -2.26 -0.47 -28.75
CA ARG A 303 -0.93 -0.34 -28.16
C ARG A 303 -0.15 0.83 -28.75
N GLY A 304 -0.15 0.94 -30.07
CA GLY A 304 0.44 2.09 -30.75
C GLY A 304 -0.19 3.40 -30.31
N TYR A 305 -1.52 3.41 -30.14
CA TYR A 305 -2.23 4.61 -29.66
C TYR A 305 -1.93 4.94 -28.20
N VAL A 306 -1.83 3.94 -27.32
CA VAL A 306 -1.42 4.14 -25.92
C VAL A 306 0.01 4.70 -25.85
N ALA A 307 0.94 4.17 -26.65
CA ALA A 307 2.31 4.71 -26.74
C ALA A 307 2.34 6.16 -27.26
N GLU A 308 1.44 6.52 -28.18
CA GLU A 308 1.25 7.92 -28.62
C GLU A 308 0.77 8.78 -27.44
N LEU A 309 -0.18 8.32 -26.65
CA LEU A 309 -0.66 9.03 -25.46
C LEU A 309 0.44 9.23 -24.40
N ASP A 310 1.38 8.31 -24.28
CA ASP A 310 2.53 8.44 -23.38
C ASP A 310 3.48 9.57 -23.80
N SER A 311 3.49 9.94 -25.07
CA SER A 311 4.27 11.07 -25.57
C SER A 311 3.71 12.44 -25.16
N ASP A 312 2.42 12.52 -24.78
CA ASP A 312 1.79 13.73 -24.25
C ASP A 312 2.08 13.88 -22.74
N ALA A 313 3.36 14.01 -22.42
CA ALA A 313 3.82 14.24 -21.07
C ALA A 313 3.66 15.71 -20.63
N PRO A 314 3.49 15.98 -19.32
CA PRO A 314 3.66 17.32 -18.77
C PRO A 314 5.06 17.87 -19.11
N PRO A 315 5.21 19.16 -19.51
CA PRO A 315 6.51 19.69 -19.90
C PRO A 315 7.50 19.86 -18.75
N THR A 316 6.99 20.03 -17.53
CA THR A 316 7.81 20.18 -16.31
C THR A 316 7.22 19.37 -15.14
N PRO A 317 8.02 19.08 -14.10
CA PRO A 317 7.50 18.49 -12.87
C PRO A 317 6.43 19.35 -12.17
N GLU A 318 6.53 20.67 -12.28
CA GLU A 318 5.56 21.62 -11.74
C GLU A 318 4.22 21.54 -12.49
N ASP A 319 4.25 21.38 -13.82
CA ASP A 319 3.04 21.16 -14.63
C ASP A 319 2.40 19.80 -14.33
N MET A 320 3.20 18.77 -14.09
CA MET A 320 2.73 17.47 -13.62
C MET A 320 1.99 17.61 -12.28
N LEU A 321 2.59 18.31 -11.31
CA LEU A 321 1.96 18.58 -10.00
C LEU A 321 0.66 19.37 -10.15
N ALA A 322 0.65 20.42 -10.99
CA ALA A 322 -0.54 21.22 -11.26
C ALA A 322 -1.65 20.39 -11.90
N GLY A 323 -1.28 19.46 -12.78
CA GLY A 323 -2.19 18.50 -13.39
C GLY A 323 -2.85 17.59 -12.34
N TYR A 324 -2.07 16.96 -11.47
CA TYR A 324 -2.58 16.13 -10.39
C TYR A 324 -3.49 16.90 -9.42
N ARG A 325 -3.11 18.12 -9.02
CA ARG A 325 -3.96 19.00 -8.20
C ARG A 325 -5.29 19.31 -8.86
N THR A 326 -5.27 19.58 -10.16
CA THR A 326 -6.48 19.88 -10.93
C THR A 326 -7.41 18.66 -10.99
N TRP A 327 -6.88 17.47 -11.31
CA TRP A 327 -7.69 16.27 -11.42
C TRP A 327 -8.19 15.78 -10.06
N THR A 328 -7.39 15.90 -9.00
CA THR A 328 -7.81 15.59 -7.63
C THR A 328 -8.98 16.48 -7.20
N LYS A 329 -8.92 17.79 -7.47
CA LYS A 329 -10.03 18.70 -7.19
C LYS A 329 -11.28 18.35 -8.00
N ARG A 330 -11.14 18.04 -9.29
CA ARG A 330 -12.27 17.62 -10.15
C ARG A 330 -12.90 16.33 -9.66
N ALA A 331 -12.09 15.33 -9.32
CA ALA A 331 -12.56 14.05 -8.81
C ALA A 331 -13.32 14.23 -7.47
N ARG A 332 -12.79 15.03 -6.55
CA ARG A 332 -13.46 15.38 -5.29
C ARG A 332 -14.82 16.02 -5.54
N SER A 333 -14.87 17.10 -6.32
CA SER A 333 -16.11 17.80 -6.62
C SER A 333 -17.12 16.85 -7.28
N PHE A 334 -16.71 16.08 -8.29
CA PHE A 334 -17.58 15.15 -8.99
C PHE A 334 -18.18 14.09 -8.05
N ALA A 335 -17.36 13.49 -7.18
CA ALA A 335 -17.82 12.47 -6.25
C ALA A 335 -18.84 12.99 -5.24
N TYR A 336 -18.63 14.19 -4.68
CA TYR A 336 -19.53 14.78 -3.72
C TYR A 336 -20.80 15.41 -4.36
N ASP A 337 -20.64 16.16 -5.46
CA ASP A 337 -21.76 16.83 -6.15
C ASP A 337 -22.76 15.82 -6.73
N ARG A 338 -22.25 14.65 -7.19
CA ARG A 338 -23.07 13.53 -7.65
C ARG A 338 -23.62 12.65 -6.52
N GLY A 339 -23.17 12.90 -5.28
CA GLY A 339 -23.59 12.11 -4.14
C GLY A 339 -23.16 10.64 -4.26
N LEU A 340 -21.96 10.38 -4.78
CA LEU A 340 -21.44 9.02 -4.92
C LEU A 340 -20.92 8.47 -3.60
N VAL A 341 -20.42 9.36 -2.74
CA VAL A 341 -19.91 9.08 -1.39
C VAL A 341 -20.22 10.25 -0.46
N SER A 342 -20.23 10.02 0.85
CA SER A 342 -20.33 11.08 1.85
C SER A 342 -18.96 11.70 2.15
N GLU A 343 -18.93 12.97 2.55
CA GLU A 343 -17.69 13.67 2.90
C GLU A 343 -17.24 13.29 4.32
N PRO A 344 -15.99 12.80 4.51
CA PRO A 344 -15.47 12.54 5.84
C PRO A 344 -15.27 13.82 6.64
N PRO A 345 -15.49 13.81 7.97
CA PRO A 345 -15.18 14.96 8.81
C PRO A 345 -13.71 15.38 8.71
N GLY A 346 -13.47 16.67 8.40
CA GLY A 346 -12.12 17.20 8.29
C GLY A 346 -11.34 16.75 7.05
N ASP A 347 -12.06 16.32 6.01
CA ASP A 347 -11.51 15.84 4.75
C ASP A 347 -10.49 16.80 4.13
N ARG A 348 -9.21 16.34 4.07
CA ARG A 348 -8.12 17.09 3.49
C ARG A 348 -7.06 16.17 2.87
N CYS A 349 -6.90 16.28 1.56
CA CYS A 349 -5.86 15.63 0.79
C CYS A 349 -4.86 16.67 0.25
N ASP A 350 -3.64 16.65 0.74
CA ASP A 350 -2.57 17.53 0.26
C ASP A 350 -1.81 16.85 -0.89
N VAL A 351 -1.93 17.41 -2.10
CA VAL A 351 -1.19 16.95 -3.28
C VAL A 351 0.15 17.68 -3.34
N VAL A 352 1.22 16.95 -3.03
CA VAL A 352 2.55 17.51 -2.80
C VAL A 352 3.63 16.76 -3.60
N PRO A 353 4.77 17.39 -3.92
CA PRO A 353 5.92 16.66 -4.44
C PRO A 353 6.37 15.59 -3.45
N ALA A 354 6.77 14.41 -3.94
CA ALA A 354 7.48 13.45 -3.13
C ALA A 354 8.74 14.07 -2.53
N GLU A 355 9.04 13.77 -1.26
CA GLU A 355 10.24 14.20 -0.58
C GLU A 355 11.49 13.71 -1.33
N GLU A 356 12.61 14.43 -1.25
CA GLU A 356 13.80 14.13 -2.05
C GLU A 356 14.28 12.68 -1.87
N PHE A 357 14.30 12.20 -0.62
CA PHE A 357 14.72 10.83 -0.31
C PHE A 357 13.79 9.74 -0.88
N GLN A 358 12.54 10.08 -1.20
CA GLN A 358 11.56 9.18 -1.82
C GLN A 358 11.74 9.12 -3.35
N ARG A 359 12.22 10.20 -3.98
CA ARG A 359 12.27 10.35 -5.44
C ARG A 359 13.15 9.34 -6.13
N ALA A 360 14.21 8.88 -5.46
CA ALA A 360 15.12 7.86 -5.99
C ALA A 360 14.47 6.48 -6.12
N VAL A 361 13.49 6.17 -5.24
CA VAL A 361 12.89 4.83 -5.13
C VAL A 361 11.46 4.76 -5.65
N LEU A 362 10.74 5.91 -5.75
CA LEU A 362 9.34 5.97 -6.14
C LEU A 362 9.19 6.67 -7.51
N ALA A 363 8.80 5.90 -8.52
CA ALA A 363 8.64 6.39 -9.90
C ALA A 363 7.18 6.75 -10.25
N VAL A 364 6.22 6.28 -9.46
CA VAL A 364 4.78 6.52 -9.64
C VAL A 364 4.22 7.31 -8.47
N ALA A 365 3.10 7.96 -8.68
CA ALA A 365 2.37 8.66 -7.63
C ALA A 365 1.82 7.65 -6.60
N PHE A 366 1.71 8.08 -5.36
CA PHE A 366 1.26 7.22 -4.25
C PHE A 366 0.62 8.04 -3.14
N TYR A 367 -0.21 7.39 -2.35
CA TYR A 367 -0.93 8.00 -1.24
C TYR A 367 -0.51 7.42 0.12
N TYR A 368 -0.38 8.30 1.12
CA TYR A 368 -0.29 7.92 2.52
C TYR A 368 -1.35 8.64 3.34
N GLY A 369 -2.16 7.84 4.05
CA GLY A 369 -3.16 8.35 4.97
C GLY A 369 -2.55 8.96 6.24
N PRO A 370 -3.31 9.80 6.95
CA PRO A 370 -2.90 10.27 8.27
C PRO A 370 -2.77 9.06 9.22
N PRO A 371 -1.74 9.03 10.08
CA PRO A 371 -1.56 7.94 11.02
C PRO A 371 -2.76 7.81 11.95
N PRO A 372 -3.43 6.64 12.01
CA PRO A 372 -4.74 6.50 12.67
C PRO A 372 -4.68 6.59 14.20
N PHE A 373 -3.49 6.55 14.81
CA PHE A 373 -3.27 6.65 16.25
C PHE A 373 -2.46 7.89 16.66
N ALA A 374 -2.11 8.76 15.70
CA ALA A 374 -1.47 10.04 16.03
C ALA A 374 -2.46 11.03 16.66
N ALA A 375 -1.93 12.00 17.40
CA ALA A 375 -2.74 13.07 17.99
C ALA A 375 -3.28 14.02 16.90
N GLY A 376 -4.59 14.05 16.74
CA GLY A 376 -5.31 14.96 15.82
C GLY A 376 -5.41 14.46 14.38
N PRO A 377 -6.41 14.92 13.64
CA PRO A 377 -6.57 14.59 12.23
C PRO A 377 -5.49 15.32 11.42
N GLY A 378 -4.51 14.57 10.93
CA GLY A 378 -3.56 15.06 9.93
C GLY A 378 -4.16 15.03 8.52
N PRO A 379 -3.59 15.77 7.56
CA PRO A 379 -3.94 15.61 6.15
C PRO A 379 -3.46 14.24 5.64
N GLY A 380 -4.19 13.69 4.68
CA GLY A 380 -3.63 12.67 3.83
C GLY A 380 -2.70 13.30 2.80
N HIS A 381 -1.64 12.59 2.42
CA HIS A 381 -0.66 13.08 1.45
C HIS A 381 -0.70 12.25 0.16
N PHE A 382 -1.02 12.92 -0.93
CA PHE A 382 -0.86 12.37 -2.26
C PHE A 382 0.47 12.88 -2.83
N PHE A 383 1.47 11.99 -2.86
CA PHE A 383 2.83 12.31 -3.28
C PHE A 383 2.98 12.17 -4.80
N VAL A 384 3.42 13.24 -5.45
CA VAL A 384 3.71 13.29 -6.89
C VAL A 384 5.19 13.00 -7.12
N PRO A 385 5.56 12.04 -8.01
CA PRO A 385 6.92 11.54 -8.15
C PRO A 385 7.82 12.49 -8.94
N PHE A 386 8.34 13.53 -8.31
CA PHE A 386 9.32 14.42 -8.92
C PHE A 386 10.60 13.66 -9.29
N PRO A 387 11.33 14.10 -10.34
CA PRO A 387 12.67 13.60 -10.59
C PRO A 387 13.60 13.84 -9.39
N PRO A 388 14.56 12.93 -9.10
CA PRO A 388 15.55 13.18 -8.06
C PRO A 388 16.48 14.34 -8.43
N ALA A 389 17.09 14.97 -7.41
CA ALA A 389 18.09 16.01 -7.60
C ALA A 389 19.25 15.49 -8.45
N GLY A 390 19.68 16.29 -9.43
CA GLY A 390 20.75 15.90 -10.35
C GLY A 390 20.35 14.91 -11.45
N ALA A 391 19.06 14.58 -11.60
CA ALA A 391 18.59 13.75 -12.69
C ALA A 391 18.96 14.36 -14.05
N THR A 392 19.39 13.50 -14.97
CA THR A 392 19.70 13.89 -16.35
C THR A 392 18.42 14.30 -17.10
N PRO A 393 18.52 15.10 -18.17
CA PRO A 393 17.37 15.44 -19.01
C PRO A 393 16.61 14.21 -19.54
N ALA A 394 17.28 13.10 -19.79
CA ALA A 394 16.66 11.85 -20.21
C ALA A 394 15.81 11.24 -19.09
N GLN A 395 16.34 11.16 -17.88
CA GLN A 395 15.61 10.65 -16.70
C GLN A 395 14.42 11.53 -16.33
N ILE A 396 14.55 12.85 -16.48
CA ILE A 396 13.42 13.78 -16.29
C ILE A 396 12.32 13.49 -17.31
N ARG A 397 12.64 13.39 -18.59
CA ARG A 397 11.66 13.06 -19.64
C ARG A 397 10.98 11.72 -19.40
N GLU A 398 11.73 10.69 -19.03
CA GLU A 398 11.18 9.37 -18.70
C GLU A 398 10.19 9.44 -17.53
N ARG A 399 10.55 10.14 -16.45
CA ARG A 399 9.68 10.35 -15.29
C ARG A 399 8.39 11.08 -15.68
N LEU A 400 8.46 12.09 -16.52
CA LEU A 400 7.29 12.84 -17.00
C LEU A 400 6.43 11.99 -17.94
N ALA A 401 7.03 11.17 -18.79
CA ALA A 401 6.32 10.27 -19.70
C ALA A 401 5.53 9.17 -18.94
N THR A 402 6.11 8.64 -17.85
CA THR A 402 5.40 7.69 -16.96
C THR A 402 4.15 8.34 -16.34
N ASN A 403 4.08 9.67 -16.26
CA ASN A 403 2.96 10.44 -15.73
C ASN A 403 2.31 11.29 -16.86
N ALA A 404 2.08 10.68 -18.02
CA ALA A 404 1.45 11.32 -19.17
C ALA A 404 0.10 11.94 -18.81
N ARG A 405 -0.31 13.00 -19.51
CA ARG A 405 -1.56 13.74 -19.21
C ARG A 405 -2.79 12.86 -19.14
N SER A 406 -2.85 11.85 -19.99
CA SER A 406 -3.96 10.88 -20.05
C SER A 406 -4.08 9.99 -18.78
N THR A 407 -2.99 9.83 -18.01
CA THR A 407 -2.99 9.01 -16.77
C THR A 407 -3.43 9.79 -15.54
N LEU A 408 -3.26 11.13 -15.53
CA LEU A 408 -3.42 11.96 -14.33
C LEU A 408 -4.82 11.83 -13.72
N ALA A 409 -5.85 11.77 -14.55
CA ALA A 409 -7.24 11.66 -14.09
C ALA A 409 -7.48 10.35 -13.32
N THR A 410 -7.08 9.22 -13.91
CA THR A 410 -7.27 7.88 -13.33
C THR A 410 -6.47 7.73 -12.04
N VAL A 411 -5.20 8.16 -12.04
CA VAL A 411 -4.36 8.11 -10.84
C VAL A 411 -4.90 9.02 -9.73
N SER A 412 -5.44 10.20 -10.06
CA SER A 412 -6.07 11.07 -9.07
C SER A 412 -7.34 10.46 -8.45
N VAL A 413 -8.10 9.68 -9.21
CA VAL A 413 -9.24 8.91 -8.69
C VAL A 413 -8.73 7.80 -7.77
N HIS A 414 -7.73 7.04 -8.18
CA HIS A 414 -7.15 5.92 -7.43
C HIS A 414 -6.55 6.37 -6.09
N GLU A 415 -5.68 7.38 -6.12
CA GLU A 415 -4.94 7.82 -4.94
C GLU A 415 -5.77 8.73 -4.03
N ALA A 416 -6.68 9.55 -4.61
CA ALA A 416 -7.39 10.54 -3.83
C ALA A 416 -8.92 10.29 -3.75
N TYR A 417 -9.73 10.71 -4.75
CA TYR A 417 -11.20 10.77 -4.64
C TYR A 417 -11.93 10.01 -5.74
N PRO A 418 -12.79 9.06 -5.35
CA PRO A 418 -13.04 8.51 -4.02
C PRO A 418 -12.18 7.29 -3.67
N GLY A 419 -10.90 7.25 -4.13
CA GLY A 419 -9.94 6.18 -3.94
C GLY A 419 -9.37 6.08 -2.53
N HIS A 420 -8.05 5.84 -2.44
CA HIS A 420 -7.35 5.57 -1.17
C HIS A 420 -7.57 6.65 -0.12
N HIS A 421 -7.41 7.95 -0.47
CA HIS A 421 -7.59 9.03 0.50
C HIS A 421 -8.99 9.00 1.11
N TRP A 422 -10.03 9.02 0.28
CA TRP A 422 -11.40 9.02 0.77
C TRP A 422 -11.71 7.78 1.62
N HIS A 423 -11.32 6.60 1.15
CA HIS A 423 -11.55 5.33 1.86
C HIS A 423 -10.92 5.34 3.25
N LEU A 424 -9.63 5.67 3.35
CA LEU A 424 -8.91 5.66 4.62
C LEU A 424 -9.40 6.75 5.57
N ALA A 425 -9.73 7.94 5.06
CA ALA A 425 -10.31 9.01 5.86
C ALA A 425 -11.72 8.64 6.37
N TRP A 426 -12.56 8.05 5.51
CA TRP A 426 -13.90 7.58 5.88
C TRP A 426 -13.83 6.45 6.92
N MET A 427 -12.99 5.47 6.69
CA MET A 427 -12.74 4.38 7.63
C MET A 427 -12.28 4.92 8.99
N ALA A 428 -11.31 5.82 9.02
CA ALA A 428 -10.79 6.40 10.25
C ALA A 428 -11.87 7.15 11.06
N ALA A 429 -12.81 7.83 10.35
CA ALA A 429 -13.91 8.54 10.98
C ALA A 429 -15.05 7.62 11.45
N ARG A 430 -15.22 6.45 10.85
CA ARG A 430 -16.37 5.56 11.08
C ARG A 430 -16.08 4.39 12.00
N THR A 431 -14.87 3.82 11.95
CA THR A 431 -14.54 2.70 12.79
C THR A 431 -13.88 3.13 14.10
N GLY A 432 -14.53 2.82 15.24
CA GLY A 432 -13.94 2.91 16.57
C GLY A 432 -13.12 1.69 16.98
N ARG A 433 -12.98 0.70 16.08
CA ARG A 433 -12.34 -0.60 16.35
C ARG A 433 -10.86 -0.57 15.95
N PRO A 434 -9.89 -0.59 16.90
CA PRO A 434 -8.46 -0.42 16.59
C PRO A 434 -7.92 -1.46 15.62
N VAL A 435 -8.35 -2.72 15.72
CA VAL A 435 -7.86 -3.82 14.89
C VAL A 435 -8.09 -3.58 13.39
N ARG A 436 -9.19 -2.91 13.03
CA ARG A 436 -9.52 -2.58 11.62
C ARG A 436 -8.71 -1.42 11.07
N LYS A 437 -8.02 -0.67 11.92
CA LYS A 437 -7.06 0.39 11.53
C LYS A 437 -5.65 -0.18 11.33
N VAL A 438 -5.40 -1.40 11.80
CA VAL A 438 -4.09 -2.08 11.72
C VAL A 438 -4.11 -3.19 10.67
N LEU A 439 -5.12 -4.04 10.71
CA LEU A 439 -5.27 -5.16 9.76
C LEU A 439 -6.14 -4.76 8.57
N TRP A 440 -5.62 -4.99 7.37
CA TRP A 440 -6.33 -4.75 6.12
C TRP A 440 -5.87 -5.69 5.02
N SER A 441 -6.77 -5.97 4.08
CA SER A 441 -6.52 -6.80 2.92
C SER A 441 -6.21 -5.96 1.69
N SER A 442 -5.16 -6.31 0.96
CA SER A 442 -4.87 -5.72 -0.35
C SER A 442 -6.02 -5.94 -1.34
N TYR A 443 -6.76 -7.04 -1.22
CA TYR A 443 -7.93 -7.30 -2.06
C TYR A 443 -9.03 -6.27 -1.86
N PHE A 444 -9.19 -5.76 -0.64
CA PHE A 444 -10.14 -4.69 -0.39
C PHE A 444 -9.56 -3.32 -0.74
N VAL A 445 -8.39 -2.96 -0.21
CA VAL A 445 -7.87 -1.58 -0.31
C VAL A 445 -7.50 -1.23 -1.75
N GLU A 446 -6.77 -2.09 -2.45
CA GLU A 446 -6.43 -1.92 -3.87
C GLU A 446 -7.64 -2.18 -4.78
N GLY A 447 -8.45 -3.17 -4.38
CA GLY A 447 -9.71 -3.48 -5.05
C GLY A 447 -10.69 -2.30 -5.02
N TRP A 448 -10.80 -1.62 -3.88
CA TRP A 448 -11.60 -0.39 -3.75
C TRP A 448 -11.12 0.70 -4.70
N ALA A 449 -9.81 1.01 -4.68
CA ALA A 449 -9.25 2.06 -5.52
C ALA A 449 -9.46 1.77 -7.02
N LEU A 450 -9.31 0.51 -7.45
CA LEU A 450 -9.58 0.13 -8.83
C LEU A 450 -11.08 0.04 -9.16
N TYR A 451 -11.92 -0.33 -8.19
CA TYR A 451 -13.37 -0.31 -8.34
C TYR A 451 -13.89 1.11 -8.58
N VAL A 452 -13.43 2.08 -7.81
CA VAL A 452 -13.90 3.47 -7.97
C VAL A 452 -13.40 4.13 -9.24
N GLU A 453 -12.28 3.71 -9.84
CA GLU A 453 -11.89 4.14 -11.19
C GLU A 453 -12.97 3.79 -12.21
N GLU A 454 -13.47 2.55 -12.18
CA GLU A 454 -14.52 2.08 -13.07
C GLU A 454 -15.87 2.72 -12.74
N MET A 455 -16.23 2.80 -11.48
CA MET A 455 -17.46 3.46 -11.03
C MET A 455 -17.50 4.93 -11.48
N MET A 456 -16.41 5.68 -11.35
CA MET A 456 -16.31 7.06 -11.84
C MET A 456 -16.47 7.13 -13.37
N ARG A 457 -15.95 6.15 -14.11
CA ARG A 457 -16.16 6.03 -15.55
C ARG A 457 -17.64 5.78 -15.87
N GLU A 458 -18.28 4.82 -15.20
CA GLU A 458 -19.71 4.52 -15.34
C GLU A 458 -20.59 5.75 -15.07
N GLN A 459 -20.18 6.62 -14.10
CA GLN A 459 -20.88 7.85 -13.77
C GLN A 459 -20.57 9.04 -14.72
N GLY A 460 -19.67 8.85 -15.70
CA GLY A 460 -19.37 9.83 -16.74
C GLY A 460 -18.27 10.84 -16.38
N PHE A 461 -17.43 10.57 -15.37
CA PHE A 461 -16.34 11.46 -14.97
C PHE A 461 -15.35 11.75 -16.11
N PHE A 462 -15.08 10.76 -16.96
CA PHE A 462 -14.17 10.86 -18.09
C PHE A 462 -14.83 11.31 -19.41
N ALA A 463 -16.15 11.56 -19.43
CA ALA A 463 -16.89 11.82 -20.67
C ALA A 463 -16.37 13.01 -21.49
N ALA A 464 -15.76 14.01 -20.85
CA ALA A 464 -15.16 15.16 -21.51
C ALA A 464 -13.71 14.91 -21.98
N ASP A 465 -13.08 13.78 -21.63
CA ASP A 465 -11.72 13.41 -22.00
C ASP A 465 -11.64 11.93 -22.41
N PRO A 466 -12.01 11.60 -23.67
CA PRO A 466 -11.99 10.22 -24.15
C PRO A 466 -10.61 9.55 -24.15
N LYS A 467 -9.51 10.34 -24.17
CA LYS A 467 -8.14 9.84 -24.06
C LYS A 467 -7.87 9.34 -22.63
N ALA A 468 -8.29 10.10 -21.63
CA ALA A 468 -8.22 9.69 -20.24
C ALA A 468 -9.12 8.48 -19.96
N GLU A 469 -10.31 8.40 -20.59
CA GLU A 469 -11.18 7.22 -20.50
C GLU A 469 -10.53 5.97 -21.09
N LEU A 470 -9.91 6.06 -22.26
CA LEU A 470 -9.17 4.95 -22.86
C LEU A 470 -8.01 4.50 -21.94
N ARG A 471 -7.27 5.45 -21.36
CA ARG A 471 -6.19 5.15 -20.44
C ARG A 471 -6.68 4.45 -19.17
N GLN A 472 -7.86 4.78 -18.65
CA GLN A 472 -8.45 4.06 -17.51
C GLN A 472 -8.69 2.59 -17.87
N VAL A 473 -9.20 2.30 -19.06
CA VAL A 473 -9.40 0.92 -19.53
C VAL A 473 -8.08 0.19 -19.72
N ASP A 474 -7.03 0.84 -20.26
CA ASP A 474 -5.68 0.29 -20.39
C ASP A 474 -5.07 -0.05 -19.02
N MET A 475 -5.16 0.87 -18.05
CA MET A 475 -4.68 0.62 -16.70
C MET A 475 -5.44 -0.53 -16.02
N ARG A 476 -6.73 -0.69 -16.30
CA ARG A 476 -7.54 -1.82 -15.80
C ARG A 476 -7.14 -3.13 -16.48
N GLN A 477 -6.88 -3.11 -17.79
CA GLN A 477 -6.43 -4.26 -18.58
C GLN A 477 -5.08 -4.78 -18.07
N PHE A 478 -4.15 -3.90 -17.74
CA PHE A 478 -2.90 -4.25 -17.09
C PHE A 478 -3.14 -5.04 -15.78
N ARG A 479 -4.14 -4.66 -14.95
CA ARG A 479 -4.48 -5.39 -13.73
C ARG A 479 -5.10 -6.77 -14.00
N ALA A 480 -5.77 -6.95 -15.14
CA ALA A 480 -6.21 -8.28 -15.58
C ALA A 480 -5.02 -9.18 -15.97
N ALA A 481 -4.03 -8.64 -16.68
CA ALA A 481 -2.80 -9.35 -17.00
C ALA A 481 -2.03 -9.78 -15.74
N ARG A 482 -2.03 -8.97 -14.67
CA ARG A 482 -1.44 -9.32 -13.36
C ARG A 482 -2.05 -10.58 -12.76
N ILE A 483 -3.38 -10.76 -12.84
CA ILE A 483 -4.04 -11.97 -12.33
C ILE A 483 -3.48 -13.21 -13.03
N VAL A 484 -3.40 -13.17 -14.36
CA VAL A 484 -2.90 -14.28 -15.16
C VAL A 484 -1.46 -14.63 -14.82
N VAL A 485 -0.61 -13.61 -14.76
CA VAL A 485 0.83 -13.80 -14.55
C VAL A 485 1.13 -14.25 -13.11
N ASP A 486 0.54 -13.60 -12.10
CA ASP A 486 0.77 -13.93 -10.69
C ASP A 486 0.35 -15.37 -10.37
N THR A 487 -0.84 -15.77 -10.82
CA THR A 487 -1.31 -17.15 -10.64
C THR A 487 -0.41 -18.16 -11.38
N SER A 488 -0.13 -17.92 -12.67
CA SER A 488 0.66 -18.86 -13.48
C SER A 488 2.09 -19.03 -12.99
N LEU A 489 2.74 -17.96 -12.52
CA LEU A 489 4.08 -18.02 -11.91
C LEU A 489 4.07 -18.89 -10.64
N HIS A 490 3.11 -18.68 -9.75
CA HIS A 490 3.06 -19.41 -8.49
C HIS A 490 2.52 -20.83 -8.58
N LEU A 491 1.84 -21.16 -9.68
CA LEU A 491 1.45 -22.53 -10.02
C LEU A 491 2.56 -23.30 -10.75
N GLY A 492 3.63 -22.62 -11.18
CA GLY A 492 4.72 -23.21 -11.95
C GLY A 492 4.39 -23.47 -13.42
N GLU A 493 3.39 -22.76 -13.95
CA GLU A 493 2.90 -22.93 -15.34
C GLU A 493 3.48 -21.89 -16.30
N MET A 494 4.19 -20.89 -15.79
CA MET A 494 4.84 -19.84 -16.58
C MET A 494 6.23 -19.58 -16.03
N THR A 495 7.22 -19.48 -16.90
CA THR A 495 8.56 -19.03 -16.52
C THR A 495 8.60 -17.51 -16.33
N VAL A 496 9.64 -17.00 -15.68
CA VAL A 496 9.85 -15.56 -15.51
C VAL A 496 9.95 -14.83 -16.85
N ASP A 497 10.66 -15.42 -17.83
CA ASP A 497 10.83 -14.82 -19.16
C ASP A 497 9.53 -14.84 -19.97
N ASP A 498 8.74 -15.92 -19.87
CA ASP A 498 7.39 -15.96 -20.46
C ASP A 498 6.48 -14.90 -19.83
N ALA A 499 6.55 -14.72 -18.52
CA ALA A 499 5.80 -13.71 -17.78
C ALA A 499 6.17 -12.28 -18.22
N VAL A 500 7.46 -11.97 -18.38
CA VAL A 500 7.94 -10.69 -18.91
C VAL A 500 7.45 -10.48 -20.34
N THR A 501 7.53 -11.50 -21.20
CA THR A 501 7.03 -11.45 -22.57
C THR A 501 5.50 -11.22 -22.58
N PHE A 502 4.75 -11.94 -21.73
CA PHE A 502 3.32 -11.78 -21.61
C PHE A 502 2.95 -10.36 -21.20
N MET A 503 3.57 -9.81 -20.16
CA MET A 503 3.31 -8.44 -19.69
C MET A 503 3.67 -7.39 -20.75
N SER A 504 4.72 -7.60 -21.52
CA SER A 504 5.11 -6.67 -22.59
C SER A 504 4.23 -6.77 -23.83
N THR A 505 3.63 -7.96 -24.11
CA THR A 505 2.82 -8.19 -25.31
C THR A 505 1.33 -8.10 -25.07
N GLN A 506 0.84 -8.42 -23.88
CA GLN A 506 -0.58 -8.42 -23.54
C GLN A 506 -0.99 -7.16 -22.74
N ALA A 507 -0.09 -6.51 -22.02
CA ALA A 507 -0.27 -5.19 -21.43
C ALA A 507 0.59 -4.15 -22.15
N SER A 508 0.47 -2.86 -21.81
CA SER A 508 1.23 -1.77 -22.43
C SER A 508 2.54 -1.46 -21.68
N LEU A 509 3.26 -2.49 -21.23
CA LEU A 509 4.50 -2.32 -20.46
C LEU A 509 5.75 -2.43 -21.34
N THR A 510 6.74 -1.56 -21.08
CA THR A 510 8.08 -1.79 -21.62
C THR A 510 8.72 -3.03 -21.01
N PRO A 511 9.65 -3.71 -21.71
CA PRO A 511 10.31 -4.92 -21.18
C PRO A 511 10.97 -4.73 -19.80
N ASP A 512 11.57 -3.58 -19.54
CA ASP A 512 12.23 -3.29 -18.25
C ASP A 512 11.22 -3.12 -17.12
N VAL A 513 10.12 -2.43 -17.36
CA VAL A 513 9.01 -2.31 -16.40
C VAL A 513 8.37 -3.67 -16.17
N ALA A 514 8.11 -4.45 -17.22
CA ALA A 514 7.58 -5.81 -17.12
C ALA A 514 8.49 -6.71 -16.27
N ARG A 515 9.80 -6.65 -16.45
CA ARG A 515 10.79 -7.42 -15.65
C ARG A 515 10.74 -7.03 -14.17
N SER A 516 10.66 -5.75 -13.87
CA SER A 516 10.55 -5.25 -12.49
C SER A 516 9.24 -5.70 -11.83
N GLU A 517 8.13 -5.61 -12.55
CA GLU A 517 6.81 -6.06 -12.07
C GLU A 517 6.78 -7.57 -11.82
N VAL A 518 7.26 -8.38 -12.78
CA VAL A 518 7.33 -9.84 -12.64
C VAL A 518 8.19 -10.24 -11.44
N ALA A 519 9.35 -9.61 -11.23
CA ALA A 519 10.19 -9.87 -10.06
C ALA A 519 9.46 -9.55 -8.73
N ARG A 520 8.59 -8.53 -8.72
CA ARG A 520 7.74 -8.20 -7.58
C ARG A 520 6.66 -9.27 -7.35
N TYR A 521 6.02 -9.78 -8.41
CA TYR A 521 5.02 -10.85 -8.30
C TYR A 521 5.63 -12.12 -7.71
N CYS A 522 6.81 -12.51 -8.19
CA CYS A 522 7.54 -13.66 -7.63
C CYS A 522 7.82 -13.53 -6.11
N ALA A 523 8.01 -12.30 -5.62
CA ALA A 523 8.29 -12.03 -4.21
C ALA A 523 7.03 -12.00 -3.33
N TRP A 524 5.89 -11.57 -3.88
CA TRP A 524 4.67 -11.32 -3.12
C TRP A 524 3.46 -12.05 -3.73
N PRO A 525 3.35 -13.37 -3.50
CA PRO A 525 2.26 -14.19 -4.04
C PRO A 525 0.89 -13.62 -3.63
N THR A 526 -0.05 -13.65 -4.54
CA THR A 526 -1.44 -13.16 -4.44
C THR A 526 -1.61 -11.63 -4.45
N GLN A 527 -0.53 -10.84 -4.22
CA GLN A 527 -0.66 -9.39 -4.14
C GLN A 527 -0.97 -8.75 -5.50
N ALA A 528 -0.29 -9.16 -6.58
CA ALA A 528 -0.53 -8.58 -7.90
C ALA A 528 -1.94 -8.89 -8.45
N ALA A 529 -2.50 -10.05 -8.08
CA ALA A 529 -3.86 -10.45 -8.44
C ALA A 529 -4.94 -9.70 -7.63
N SER A 530 -4.60 -9.06 -6.51
CA SER A 530 -5.57 -8.49 -5.57
C SER A 530 -6.39 -7.32 -6.16
N TYR A 531 -5.80 -6.49 -6.98
CA TYR A 531 -6.38 -5.26 -7.53
C TYR A 531 -7.71 -5.51 -8.27
N LEU A 532 -7.64 -6.18 -9.41
CA LEU A 532 -8.84 -6.41 -10.23
C LEU A 532 -9.76 -7.45 -9.60
N THR A 533 -9.23 -8.45 -8.93
CA THR A 533 -10.05 -9.43 -8.20
C THR A 533 -10.92 -8.71 -7.15
N GLY A 534 -10.32 -7.88 -6.32
CA GLY A 534 -11.05 -7.11 -5.32
C GLY A 534 -12.08 -6.16 -5.94
N ALA A 535 -11.69 -5.46 -7.02
CA ALA A 535 -12.60 -4.56 -7.74
C ALA A 535 -13.84 -5.26 -8.30
N LEU A 536 -13.66 -6.46 -8.87
CA LEU A 536 -14.76 -7.26 -9.41
C LEU A 536 -15.69 -7.78 -8.31
N GLU A 537 -15.15 -8.22 -7.18
CA GLU A 537 -15.95 -8.67 -6.04
C GLU A 537 -16.71 -7.51 -5.36
N ILE A 538 -16.08 -6.32 -5.23
CA ILE A 538 -16.77 -5.12 -4.72
C ILE A 538 -17.90 -4.70 -5.69
N ALA A 539 -17.67 -4.74 -6.99
CA ALA A 539 -18.70 -4.46 -7.99
C ALA A 539 -19.86 -5.46 -7.90
N ARG A 540 -19.57 -6.76 -7.73
CA ARG A 540 -20.61 -7.79 -7.52
C ARG A 540 -21.44 -7.49 -6.27
N MET A 541 -20.79 -7.16 -5.14
CA MET A 541 -21.49 -6.80 -3.90
C MET A 541 -22.35 -5.54 -4.08
N ARG A 542 -21.89 -4.54 -4.84
CA ARG A 542 -22.67 -3.35 -5.21
C ARG A 542 -23.93 -3.72 -5.96
N ASP A 543 -23.79 -4.55 -6.99
CA ASP A 543 -24.92 -4.93 -7.85
C ASP A 543 -25.95 -5.75 -7.07
N GLU A 544 -25.52 -6.64 -6.18
CA GLU A 544 -26.39 -7.37 -5.24
C GLU A 544 -27.11 -6.40 -4.27
N TRP A 545 -26.41 -5.42 -3.73
CA TRP A 545 -26.99 -4.42 -2.81
C TRP A 545 -28.08 -3.60 -3.49
N LEU A 546 -27.78 -3.07 -4.68
CA LEU A 546 -28.72 -2.25 -5.45
C LEU A 546 -29.89 -3.09 -5.97
N GLY A 547 -29.62 -4.29 -6.46
CA GLY A 547 -30.65 -5.22 -6.97
C GLY A 547 -31.62 -5.69 -5.88
N ALA A 548 -31.16 -5.77 -4.63
CA ALA A 548 -32.00 -6.08 -3.47
C ALA A 548 -32.75 -4.86 -2.89
N GLY A 549 -32.55 -3.65 -3.46
CA GLY A 549 -33.22 -2.43 -3.00
C GLY A 549 -32.77 -1.98 -1.59
N ARG A 550 -31.56 -2.33 -1.15
CA ARG A 550 -31.06 -2.07 0.21
C ARG A 550 -30.64 -0.60 0.44
N GLY A 551 -30.56 0.20 -0.61
CA GLY A 551 -30.18 1.61 -0.55
C GLY A 551 -29.62 2.13 -1.85
N THR A 552 -29.10 3.35 -1.82
CA THR A 552 -28.46 4.02 -2.94
C THR A 552 -27.02 3.56 -3.14
N LEU A 553 -26.38 3.98 -4.23
CA LEU A 553 -24.95 3.77 -4.48
C LEU A 553 -24.08 4.38 -3.36
N ARG A 554 -24.46 5.58 -2.85
CA ARG A 554 -23.81 6.20 -1.70
C ARG A 554 -23.90 5.34 -0.45
N ASP A 555 -25.11 4.84 -0.14
CA ASP A 555 -25.31 4.01 1.05
C ASP A 555 -24.46 2.75 1.00
N PHE A 556 -24.31 2.14 -0.18
CA PHE A 556 -23.39 1.02 -0.38
C PHE A 556 -21.94 1.42 -0.08
N HIS A 557 -21.46 2.52 -0.71
CA HIS A 557 -20.07 2.94 -0.55
C HIS A 557 -19.74 3.31 0.89
N ASP A 558 -20.58 4.12 1.53
CA ASP A 558 -20.40 4.55 2.91
C ASP A 558 -20.42 3.37 3.88
N THR A 559 -21.27 2.38 3.63
CA THR A 559 -21.37 1.19 4.46
C THR A 559 -20.14 0.32 4.33
N ILE A 560 -19.79 -0.11 3.09
CA ILE A 560 -18.71 -1.07 2.89
C ILE A 560 -17.33 -0.49 3.25
N ALA A 561 -17.06 0.77 2.88
CA ALA A 561 -15.81 1.44 3.23
C ALA A 561 -15.69 1.72 4.74
N GLY A 562 -16.81 1.96 5.42
CA GLY A 562 -16.86 2.19 6.87
C GLY A 562 -16.57 0.93 7.70
N LEU A 563 -16.63 -0.26 7.09
CA LEU A 563 -16.30 -1.53 7.77
C LEU A 563 -14.79 -1.71 8.01
N GLY A 564 -13.94 -1.02 7.25
CA GLY A 564 -12.50 -1.19 7.22
C GLY A 564 -12.02 -1.95 5.98
N GLY A 565 -10.71 -2.11 5.82
CA GLY A 565 -10.11 -2.86 4.71
C GLY A 565 -10.19 -4.38 4.92
N LEU A 566 -11.39 -4.93 5.10
CA LEU A 566 -11.60 -6.34 5.45
C LEU A 566 -11.25 -7.29 4.30
N PRO A 567 -10.84 -8.55 4.57
CA PRO A 567 -10.88 -9.61 3.58
C PRO A 567 -12.23 -9.68 2.85
N ILE A 568 -12.23 -9.92 1.56
CA ILE A 568 -13.42 -9.80 0.69
C ILE A 568 -14.63 -10.61 1.21
N GLY A 569 -14.40 -11.88 1.60
CA GLY A 569 -15.49 -12.71 2.14
C GLY A 569 -16.03 -12.20 3.47
N LEU A 570 -15.18 -11.60 4.30
CA LEU A 570 -15.60 -11.00 5.57
C LEU A 570 -16.35 -9.67 5.33
N ALA A 571 -15.91 -8.86 4.35
CA ALA A 571 -16.61 -7.64 3.95
C ALA A 571 -18.04 -7.98 3.45
N GLU A 572 -18.17 -9.01 2.62
CA GLU A 572 -19.47 -9.49 2.14
C GLU A 572 -20.38 -9.96 3.28
N GLN A 573 -19.85 -10.76 4.21
CA GLN A 573 -20.60 -11.21 5.40
C GLN A 573 -21.05 -10.05 6.28
N ALA A 574 -20.14 -9.08 6.53
CA ALA A 574 -20.44 -7.90 7.33
C ALA A 574 -21.49 -7.00 6.65
N LEU A 575 -21.40 -6.84 5.34
CA LEU A 575 -22.35 -6.08 4.54
C LEU A 575 -23.77 -6.71 4.58
N ARG A 576 -23.86 -8.03 4.51
CA ARG A 576 -25.15 -8.77 4.63
C ARG A 576 -25.79 -8.60 6.01
N SER A 577 -24.98 -8.45 7.06
CA SER A 577 -25.44 -8.29 8.45
C SER A 577 -25.80 -6.83 8.81
N SER A 578 -25.48 -5.87 7.96
CA SER A 578 -25.73 -4.43 8.18
C SER A 578 -27.10 -3.94 7.69
N GLY A 579 -27.99 -4.82 7.29
CA GLY A 579 -29.34 -4.55 6.75
C GLY A 579 -30.48 -4.92 7.68
#